data_7f5c2cde1b6a69d2ddd41c84acc80317
#
_entry.id   7f5c2cde1b6a69d2ddd41c84acc80317
#
_cell.length_a   1.000
_cell.length_b   1.000
_cell.length_c   1.000
_cell.angle_alpha   90.00
_cell.angle_beta   90.00
_cell.angle_gamma   90.00
#
_symmetry.space_group_name_H-M   'P 1'
#
loop_
_entity.id
_entity.type
_entity.pdbx_description
1 polymer ?
#
loop_
_entity_poly.entity_id
_entity_poly.type
_entity_poly.pdbx_seq_one_letter_code
_entity_poly.pdbx_strand_id
1 'polypeptide(L)'
;MGGILGANVFLVLLLGIGSGAVIMLATGATAPTELLANMGSGAAGMYETAMVAILVSALCALIRAHGGFDALLNGIRRVFHGKKGGQLGMGLLVGTMDIATANNTVAIVMANPIAKEMSQDYGISPRKTASLLDTFSCIFQGILPYGAQMLVALSAASELGHELSAFQVIPNLFYPFLLLISSLLFIFVLPPRKGDTL
;
A
#
# COMPACT_ATOMS: atom_id res chain seq x y z
N MET A 1 4.35 -17.88 -7.11
CA MET A 1 4.39 -18.47 -8.47
C MET A 1 3.06 -18.28 -9.21
N GLY A 2 1.89 -18.68 -8.68
CA GLY A 2 0.60 -18.57 -9.39
C GLY A 2 0.22 -17.16 -9.84
N GLY A 3 0.50 -16.13 -9.04
CA GLY A 3 0.22 -14.74 -9.41
C GLY A 3 1.05 -14.23 -10.59
N ILE A 4 2.30 -14.70 -10.73
CA ILE A 4 3.19 -14.34 -11.87
C ILE A 4 2.68 -14.98 -13.17
N LEU A 5 2.02 -16.13 -13.08
CA LEU A 5 1.42 -16.85 -14.20
C LEU A 5 0.05 -16.29 -14.62
N GLY A 6 -0.39 -15.17 -14.04
CA GLY A 6 -1.66 -14.52 -14.39
C GLY A 6 -2.91 -15.19 -13.79
N ALA A 7 -2.74 -16.10 -12.81
CA ALA A 7 -3.87 -16.69 -12.12
C ALA A 7 -4.57 -15.66 -11.22
N ASN A 8 -5.87 -15.83 -11.00
CA ASN A 8 -6.64 -14.96 -10.12
C ASN A 8 -6.05 -14.98 -8.69
N VAL A 9 -5.71 -13.81 -8.17
CA VAL A 9 -5.05 -13.64 -6.86
C VAL A 9 -5.86 -14.29 -5.73
N PHE A 10 -7.18 -14.15 -5.73
CA PHE A 10 -8.05 -14.76 -4.72
C PHE A 10 -7.98 -16.28 -4.75
N LEU A 11 -7.93 -16.89 -5.94
CA LEU A 11 -7.79 -18.34 -6.10
C LEU A 11 -6.45 -18.82 -5.61
N VAL A 12 -5.37 -18.08 -5.88
CA VAL A 12 -4.00 -18.41 -5.38
C VAL A 12 -3.95 -18.34 -3.86
N LEU A 13 -4.57 -17.32 -3.25
CA LEU A 13 -4.65 -17.17 -1.80
C LEU A 13 -5.45 -18.31 -1.16
N LEU A 14 -6.63 -18.64 -1.72
CA LEU A 14 -7.45 -19.75 -1.23
C LEU A 14 -6.73 -21.09 -1.31
N LEU A 15 -6.03 -21.36 -2.42
CA LEU A 15 -5.21 -22.55 -2.57
C LEU A 15 -4.03 -22.57 -1.58
N GLY A 16 -3.41 -21.43 -1.32
CA GLY A 16 -2.36 -21.28 -0.31
C GLY A 16 -2.86 -21.60 1.09
N ILE A 17 -3.98 -21.00 1.48
CA ILE A 17 -4.62 -21.26 2.79
C ILE A 17 -5.05 -22.73 2.90
N GLY A 18 -5.71 -23.26 1.87
CA GLY A 18 -6.17 -24.66 1.85
C GLY A 18 -5.02 -25.67 1.93
N SER A 19 -3.96 -25.46 1.15
CA SER A 19 -2.78 -26.33 1.20
C SER A 19 -2.06 -26.25 2.54
N GLY A 20 -1.92 -25.06 3.13
CA GLY A 20 -1.37 -24.86 4.45
C GLY A 20 -2.17 -25.60 5.53
N ALA A 21 -3.50 -25.46 5.49
CA ALA A 21 -4.39 -26.16 6.41
C ALA A 21 -4.27 -27.69 6.31
N VAL A 22 -4.22 -28.24 5.08
CA VAL A 22 -4.03 -29.69 4.87
C VAL A 22 -2.70 -30.16 5.42
N ILE A 23 -1.62 -29.42 5.19
CA ILE A 23 -0.28 -29.76 5.72
C ILE A 23 -0.28 -29.73 7.24
N MET A 24 -0.85 -28.70 7.87
CA MET A 24 -0.90 -28.60 9.33
C MET A 24 -1.70 -29.74 9.98
N LEU A 25 -2.81 -30.12 9.37
CA LEU A 25 -3.59 -31.28 9.83
C LEU A 25 -2.87 -32.61 9.61
N ALA A 26 -2.25 -32.81 8.45
CA ALA A 26 -1.54 -34.03 8.11
C ALA A 26 -0.27 -34.25 8.96
N THR A 27 0.41 -33.16 9.35
CA THR A 27 1.59 -33.20 10.22
C THR A 27 1.24 -33.26 11.71
N GLY A 28 -0.05 -33.14 12.07
CA GLY A 28 -0.46 -33.07 13.48
C GLY A 28 -0.04 -31.79 14.21
N ALA A 29 0.37 -30.76 13.45
CA ALA A 29 0.80 -29.48 14.03
C ALA A 29 -0.35 -28.70 14.66
N THR A 30 -1.59 -28.99 14.26
CA THR A 30 -2.78 -28.30 14.78
C THR A 30 -3.98 -29.25 14.77
N ALA A 31 -4.81 -29.21 15.82
CA ALA A 31 -6.07 -29.95 15.84
C ALA A 31 -7.12 -29.28 14.92
N PRO A 32 -8.09 -30.03 14.36
CA PRO A 32 -9.12 -29.45 13.49
C PRO A 32 -9.93 -28.31 14.15
N THR A 33 -10.18 -28.42 15.45
CA THR A 33 -10.88 -27.39 16.24
C THR A 33 -10.06 -26.12 16.41
N GLU A 34 -8.75 -26.25 16.61
CA GLU A 34 -7.82 -25.12 16.71
C GLU A 34 -7.64 -24.44 15.35
N LEU A 35 -7.59 -25.21 14.25
CA LEU A 35 -7.53 -24.64 12.90
C LEU A 35 -8.74 -23.75 12.63
N LEU A 36 -9.95 -24.21 12.96
CA LEU A 36 -11.19 -23.44 12.82
C LEU A 36 -11.18 -22.19 13.70
N ALA A 37 -10.70 -22.31 14.95
CA ALA A 37 -10.58 -21.18 15.87
C ALA A 37 -9.59 -20.13 15.32
N ASN A 38 -8.44 -20.55 14.82
CA ASN A 38 -7.42 -19.69 14.21
C ASN A 38 -7.93 -19.01 12.93
N MET A 39 -8.69 -19.71 12.10
CA MET A 39 -9.35 -19.11 10.92
C MET A 39 -10.37 -18.06 11.35
N GLY A 40 -11.16 -18.34 12.39
CA GLY A 40 -12.13 -17.39 12.95
C GLY A 40 -11.47 -16.15 13.53
N SER A 41 -10.38 -16.31 14.28
CA SER A 41 -9.62 -15.17 14.84
C SER A 41 -8.93 -14.34 13.75
N GLY A 42 -8.40 -14.99 12.72
CA GLY A 42 -7.83 -14.30 11.56
C GLY A 42 -8.88 -13.49 10.79
N ALA A 43 -10.06 -14.04 10.58
CA ALA A 43 -11.17 -13.31 9.96
C ALA A 43 -11.66 -12.14 10.82
N ALA A 44 -11.75 -12.34 12.15
CA ALA A 44 -12.10 -11.29 13.10
C ALA A 44 -11.06 -10.17 13.12
N GLY A 45 -9.77 -10.50 13.05
CA GLY A 45 -8.69 -9.50 12.96
C GLY A 45 -8.75 -8.65 11.68
N MET A 46 -9.34 -9.16 10.60
CA MET A 46 -9.53 -8.40 9.36
C MET A 46 -10.78 -7.50 9.37
N TYR A 47 -11.70 -7.70 10.32
CA TYR A 47 -12.95 -6.95 10.40
C TYR A 47 -12.71 -5.45 10.54
N GLU A 48 -11.80 -5.05 11.42
CA GLU A 48 -11.46 -3.64 11.65
C GLU A 48 -10.93 -2.99 10.37
N THR A 49 -10.00 -3.66 9.68
CA THR A 49 -9.44 -3.18 8.40
C THR A 49 -10.52 -3.03 7.32
N ALA A 50 -11.42 -4.00 7.21
CA ALA A 50 -12.53 -3.95 6.26
C ALA A 50 -13.50 -2.81 6.59
N MET A 51 -13.82 -2.61 7.86
CA MET A 51 -14.71 -1.55 8.31
C MET A 51 -14.10 -0.16 8.05
N VAL A 52 -12.82 0.02 8.36
CA VAL A 52 -12.08 1.25 8.04
C VAL A 52 -12.12 1.52 6.53
N ALA A 53 -11.86 0.52 5.69
CA ALA A 53 -11.90 0.67 4.23
C ALA A 53 -13.28 1.12 3.72
N ILE A 54 -14.37 0.57 4.27
CA ILE A 54 -15.75 0.96 3.93
C ILE A 54 -16.03 2.41 4.34
N LEU A 55 -15.72 2.78 5.58
CA LEU A 55 -15.96 4.12 6.11
C LEU A 55 -15.14 5.17 5.36
N VAL A 56 -13.87 4.87 5.07
CA VAL A 56 -13.00 5.75 4.28
C VAL A 56 -13.53 5.89 2.86
N SER A 57 -14.01 4.83 2.23
CA SER A 57 -14.61 4.91 0.89
C SER A 57 -15.84 5.82 0.86
N ALA A 58 -16.69 5.75 1.89
CA ALA A 58 -17.84 6.65 2.05
C ALA A 58 -17.40 8.11 2.26
N LEU A 59 -16.37 8.33 3.09
CA LEU A 59 -15.79 9.66 3.31
C LEU A 59 -15.19 10.24 2.03
N CYS A 60 -14.48 9.43 1.24
CA CYS A 60 -13.94 9.85 -0.06
C CYS A 60 -15.04 10.25 -1.03
N ALA A 61 -16.15 9.52 -1.07
CA ALA A 61 -17.30 9.89 -1.89
C ALA A 61 -17.88 11.26 -1.48
N LEU A 62 -17.98 11.53 -0.18
CA LEU A 62 -18.42 12.79 0.36
C LEU A 62 -17.45 13.94 0.01
N ILE A 63 -16.14 13.73 0.19
CA ILE A 63 -15.11 14.71 -0.17
C ILE A 63 -15.17 15.04 -1.67
N ARG A 64 -15.36 14.02 -2.52
CA ARG A 64 -15.52 14.19 -3.96
C ARG A 64 -16.76 15.03 -4.30
N ALA A 65 -17.91 14.72 -3.68
CA ALA A 65 -19.15 15.43 -3.92
C ALA A 65 -19.07 16.95 -3.57
N HIS A 66 -18.18 17.31 -2.63
CA HIS A 66 -17.96 18.70 -2.20
C HIS A 66 -16.74 19.36 -2.86
N GLY A 67 -16.19 18.78 -3.93
CA GLY A 67 -15.08 19.38 -4.68
C GLY A 67 -13.72 19.32 -3.96
N GLY A 68 -13.58 18.51 -2.89
CA GLY A 68 -12.34 18.40 -2.14
C GLY A 68 -11.20 17.80 -2.98
N PHE A 69 -11.50 16.91 -3.91
CA PHE A 69 -10.49 16.36 -4.82
C PHE A 69 -10.03 17.39 -5.85
N ASP A 70 -10.93 18.23 -6.36
CA ASP A 70 -10.55 19.31 -7.27
C ASP A 70 -9.65 20.35 -6.59
N ALA A 71 -9.92 20.66 -5.32
CA ALA A 71 -9.06 21.53 -4.52
C ALA A 71 -7.66 20.95 -4.33
N LEU A 72 -7.57 19.65 -4.05
CA LEU A 72 -6.31 18.92 -3.89
C LEU A 72 -5.54 18.86 -5.21
N LEU A 73 -6.19 18.51 -6.32
CA LEU A 73 -5.62 18.52 -7.67
C LEU A 73 -5.06 19.89 -8.05
N ASN A 74 -5.85 20.95 -7.81
CA ASN A 74 -5.42 22.31 -8.10
C ASN A 74 -4.21 22.72 -7.23
N GLY A 75 -4.15 22.28 -5.99
CA GLY A 75 -2.99 22.46 -5.11
C GLY A 75 -1.75 21.79 -5.68
N ILE A 76 -1.86 20.52 -6.08
CA ILE A 76 -0.76 19.76 -6.66
C ILE A 76 -0.30 20.37 -8.00
N ARG A 77 -1.23 20.77 -8.88
CA ARG A 77 -0.91 21.42 -10.17
C ARG A 77 -0.17 22.74 -9.99
N ARG A 78 -0.41 23.49 -8.92
CA ARG A 78 0.30 24.75 -8.62
C ARG A 78 1.75 24.54 -8.21
N VAL A 79 2.05 23.41 -7.56
CA VAL A 79 3.39 23.10 -7.04
C VAL A 79 4.19 22.24 -8.02
N PHE A 80 3.54 21.27 -8.63
CA PHE A 80 4.20 20.28 -9.49
C PHE A 80 3.89 20.52 -10.96
N HIS A 81 4.92 20.93 -11.71
CA HIS A 81 4.80 21.23 -13.13
C HIS A 81 5.56 20.21 -14.00
N GLY A 82 4.98 19.92 -15.15
CA GLY A 82 5.56 19.01 -16.12
C GLY A 82 5.53 17.54 -15.67
N LYS A 83 5.99 16.66 -16.54
CA LYS A 83 5.86 15.21 -16.41
C LYS A 83 6.56 14.64 -15.17
N LYS A 84 7.75 15.13 -14.84
CA LYS A 84 8.51 14.71 -13.66
C LYS A 84 7.85 15.20 -12.37
N GLY A 85 7.39 16.46 -12.37
CA GLY A 85 6.64 17.02 -11.25
C GLY A 85 5.33 16.27 -10.99
N GLY A 86 4.59 15.93 -12.05
CA GLY A 86 3.36 15.12 -11.92
C GLY A 86 3.60 13.75 -11.28
N GLN A 87 4.70 13.08 -11.62
CA GLN A 87 5.07 11.80 -10.99
C GLN A 87 5.35 11.95 -9.49
N LEU A 88 6.12 12.99 -9.10
CA LEU A 88 6.33 13.31 -7.68
C LEU A 88 5.05 13.69 -6.97
N GLY A 89 4.20 14.50 -7.61
CA GLY A 89 2.90 14.88 -7.07
C GLY A 89 2.01 13.68 -6.78
N MET A 90 1.99 12.67 -7.66
CA MET A 90 1.28 11.40 -7.42
C MET A 90 1.86 10.64 -6.23
N GLY A 91 3.19 10.60 -6.12
CA GLY A 91 3.87 9.94 -5.00
C GLY A 91 3.56 10.62 -3.66
N LEU A 92 3.60 11.94 -3.61
CA LEU A 92 3.25 12.70 -2.40
C LEU A 92 1.75 12.60 -2.07
N LEU A 93 0.89 12.55 -3.09
CA LEU A 93 -0.54 12.36 -2.91
C LEU A 93 -0.82 11.05 -2.16
N VAL A 94 -0.32 9.92 -2.68
CA VAL A 94 -0.54 8.63 -2.03
C VAL A 94 0.13 8.55 -0.68
N GLY A 95 1.31 9.16 -0.51
CA GLY A 95 2.00 9.23 0.78
C GLY A 95 1.21 10.00 1.84
N THR A 96 0.59 11.12 1.50
CA THR A 96 -0.29 11.85 2.43
C THR A 96 -1.54 11.04 2.79
N MET A 97 -2.10 10.29 1.85
CA MET A 97 -3.20 9.37 2.13
C MET A 97 -2.76 8.21 3.05
N ASP A 98 -1.56 7.70 2.86
CA ASP A 98 -0.97 6.67 3.74
C ASP A 98 -0.78 7.17 5.18
N ILE A 99 -0.25 8.38 5.34
CA ILE A 99 -0.13 9.03 6.66
C ILE A 99 -1.51 9.16 7.33
N ALA A 100 -2.53 9.50 6.57
CA ALA A 100 -3.89 9.68 7.12
C ALA A 100 -4.58 8.36 7.48
N THR A 101 -4.33 7.28 6.72
CA THR A 101 -5.05 6.01 6.86
C THR A 101 -4.26 4.91 7.54
N ALA A 102 -2.94 5.08 7.65
CA ALA A 102 -1.98 4.05 8.10
C ALA A 102 -2.13 2.69 7.35
N ASN A 103 -2.67 2.74 6.12
CA ASN A 103 -2.96 1.56 5.32
C ASN A 103 -2.77 1.85 3.82
N ASN A 104 -1.76 1.22 3.21
CA ASN A 104 -1.40 1.46 1.81
C ASN A 104 -2.52 1.11 0.82
N THR A 105 -3.27 0.04 1.07
CA THR A 105 -4.38 -0.36 0.19
C THR A 105 -5.45 0.72 0.16
N VAL A 106 -5.83 1.24 1.32
CA VAL A 106 -6.80 2.33 1.45
C VAL A 106 -6.27 3.61 0.82
N ALA A 107 -4.99 3.94 1.08
CA ALA A 107 -4.33 5.11 0.50
C ALA A 107 -4.32 5.07 -1.03
N ILE A 108 -3.99 3.93 -1.65
CA ILE A 108 -4.02 3.75 -3.11
C ILE A 108 -5.44 3.91 -3.66
N VAL A 109 -6.44 3.29 -3.00
CA VAL A 109 -7.84 3.42 -3.42
C VAL A 109 -8.31 4.87 -3.37
N MET A 110 -7.93 5.62 -2.33
CA MET A 110 -8.25 7.04 -2.20
C MET A 110 -7.54 7.91 -3.23
N ALA A 111 -6.25 7.66 -3.45
CA ALA A 111 -5.43 8.42 -4.39
C ALA A 111 -5.77 8.14 -5.86
N ASN A 112 -6.26 6.93 -6.18
CA ASN A 112 -6.45 6.46 -7.54
C ASN A 112 -7.30 7.38 -8.44
N PRO A 113 -8.48 7.87 -8.05
CA PRO A 113 -9.27 8.76 -8.91
C PRO A 113 -8.52 10.05 -9.26
N ILE A 114 -7.80 10.63 -8.30
CA ILE A 114 -7.02 11.86 -8.50
C ILE A 114 -5.79 11.57 -9.37
N ALA A 115 -5.08 10.47 -9.10
CA ALA A 115 -3.92 10.06 -9.88
C ALA A 115 -4.28 9.74 -11.33
N LYS A 116 -5.49 9.22 -11.58
CA LYS A 116 -6.00 8.96 -12.94
C LYS A 116 -6.18 10.27 -13.73
N GLU A 117 -6.72 11.31 -13.13
CA GLU A 117 -6.83 12.64 -13.76
C GLU A 117 -5.43 13.22 -14.00
N MET A 118 -4.55 13.19 -13.00
CA MET A 118 -3.16 13.63 -13.14
C MET A 118 -2.43 12.87 -14.26
N SER A 119 -2.70 11.59 -14.44
CA SER A 119 -2.06 10.79 -15.49
C SER A 119 -2.40 11.31 -16.88
N GLN A 120 -3.63 11.73 -17.09
CA GLN A 120 -4.09 12.33 -18.34
C GLN A 120 -3.45 13.71 -18.56
N ASP A 121 -3.47 14.57 -17.54
CA ASP A 121 -2.92 15.94 -17.63
C ASP A 121 -1.42 15.97 -17.91
N TYR A 122 -0.66 15.07 -17.29
CA TYR A 122 0.80 15.02 -17.43
C TYR A 122 1.29 14.03 -18.51
N GLY A 123 0.38 13.36 -19.23
CA GLY A 123 0.70 12.39 -20.27
C GLY A 123 1.51 11.21 -19.72
N ILE A 124 1.15 10.70 -18.55
CA ILE A 124 1.77 9.55 -17.88
C ILE A 124 0.90 8.32 -18.13
N SER A 125 1.49 7.19 -18.51
CA SER A 125 0.71 5.99 -18.78
C SER A 125 0.05 5.44 -17.51
N PRO A 126 -1.15 4.81 -17.60
CA PRO A 126 -1.83 4.20 -16.46
C PRO A 126 -0.96 3.17 -15.72
N ARG A 127 -0.15 2.42 -16.47
CA ARG A 127 0.79 1.45 -15.91
C ARG A 127 1.83 2.11 -14.99
N LYS A 128 2.39 3.24 -15.43
CA LYS A 128 3.36 4.00 -14.63
C LYS A 128 2.69 4.67 -13.44
N THR A 129 1.48 5.19 -13.61
CA THR A 129 0.69 5.75 -12.52
C THR A 129 0.45 4.71 -11.43
N ALA A 130 -0.01 3.51 -11.78
CA ALA A 130 -0.20 2.43 -10.82
C ALA A 130 1.11 2.05 -10.10
N SER A 131 2.21 1.95 -10.84
CA SER A 131 3.53 1.68 -10.25
C SER A 131 3.99 2.78 -9.29
N LEU A 132 3.73 4.06 -9.60
CA LEU A 132 4.08 5.17 -8.72
C LEU A 132 3.25 5.14 -7.42
N LEU A 133 1.94 4.91 -7.53
CA LEU A 133 1.08 4.80 -6.35
C LEU A 133 1.53 3.66 -5.44
N ASP A 134 1.78 2.49 -6.00
CA ASP A 134 2.23 1.31 -5.25
C ASP A 134 3.59 1.54 -4.60
N THR A 135 4.57 2.02 -5.37
CA THR A 135 5.93 2.24 -4.87
C THR A 135 5.98 3.28 -3.75
N PHE A 136 5.33 4.44 -3.95
CA PHE A 136 5.36 5.49 -2.93
C PHE A 136 4.53 5.13 -1.70
N SER A 137 3.41 4.43 -1.85
CA SER A 137 2.66 3.94 -0.69
C SER A 137 3.49 2.95 0.13
N CYS A 138 4.21 2.04 -0.51
CA CYS A 138 5.13 1.14 0.20
C CYS A 138 6.26 1.88 0.95
N ILE A 139 6.78 2.97 0.39
CA ILE A 139 7.79 3.80 1.05
C ILE A 139 7.21 4.42 2.33
N PHE A 140 6.07 5.11 2.21
CA PHE A 140 5.44 5.78 3.35
C PHE A 140 4.98 4.78 4.40
N GLN A 141 4.28 3.72 4.00
CA GLN A 141 3.83 2.67 4.90
C GLN A 141 4.99 2.01 5.66
N GLY A 142 6.14 1.83 4.99
CA GLY A 142 7.32 1.22 5.60
C GLY A 142 7.92 2.04 6.73
N ILE A 143 7.83 3.38 6.67
CA ILE A 143 8.43 4.29 7.66
C ILE A 143 7.43 4.84 8.68
N LEU A 144 6.12 4.57 8.53
CA LEU A 144 5.11 5.04 9.47
C LEU A 144 5.23 4.35 10.82
N PRO A 145 5.47 5.10 11.93
CA PRO A 145 5.69 4.51 13.25
C PRO A 145 4.43 3.82 13.83
N TYR A 146 3.26 4.20 13.35
CA TYR A 146 1.95 3.65 13.74
C TYR A 146 1.32 2.78 12.64
N GLY A 147 2.06 2.49 11.57
CA GLY A 147 1.61 1.62 10.49
C GLY A 147 1.53 0.15 10.96
N ALA A 148 0.57 -0.60 10.41
CA ALA A 148 0.35 -1.99 10.79
C ALA A 148 1.63 -2.85 10.71
N GLN A 149 2.45 -2.65 9.71
CA GLN A 149 3.72 -3.38 9.53
C GLN A 149 4.72 -3.10 10.66
N MET A 150 4.83 -1.84 11.08
CA MET A 150 5.70 -1.44 12.18
C MET A 150 5.20 -2.02 13.50
N LEU A 151 3.89 -1.95 13.75
CA LEU A 151 3.30 -2.49 14.98
C LEU A 151 3.49 -3.99 15.10
N VAL A 152 3.31 -4.74 13.99
CA VAL A 152 3.60 -6.19 13.95
C VAL A 152 5.07 -6.48 14.22
N ALA A 153 5.99 -5.71 13.63
CA ALA A 153 7.42 -5.89 13.87
C ALA A 153 7.81 -5.62 15.33
N LEU A 154 7.26 -4.57 15.93
CA LEU A 154 7.50 -4.24 17.34
C LEU A 154 6.90 -5.28 18.29
N SER A 155 5.70 -5.77 17.99
CA SER A 155 5.07 -6.85 18.75
C SER A 155 5.92 -8.12 18.73
N ALA A 156 6.38 -8.53 17.55
CA ALA A 156 7.24 -9.70 17.41
C ALA A 156 8.60 -9.53 18.15
N ALA A 157 9.17 -8.33 18.13
CA ALA A 157 10.39 -8.04 18.90
C ALA A 157 10.16 -8.14 20.40
N SER A 158 9.03 -7.61 20.89
CA SER A 158 8.65 -7.68 22.30
C SER A 158 8.42 -9.12 22.78
N GLU A 159 7.81 -9.98 21.93
CA GLU A 159 7.66 -11.41 22.22
C GLU A 159 9.01 -12.14 22.37
N LEU A 160 10.04 -11.64 21.69
CA LEU A 160 11.42 -12.14 21.80
C LEU A 160 12.21 -11.50 22.94
N GLY A 161 11.58 -10.66 23.78
CA GLY A 161 12.19 -9.97 24.92
C GLY A 161 12.95 -8.69 24.57
N HIS A 162 12.73 -8.14 23.36
CA HIS A 162 13.36 -6.90 22.90
C HIS A 162 12.34 -5.76 22.88
N GLU A 163 12.44 -4.84 23.82
CA GLU A 163 11.64 -3.62 23.88
C GLU A 163 12.22 -2.58 22.91
N LEU A 164 11.67 -2.50 21.71
CA LEU A 164 12.09 -1.56 20.66
C LEU A 164 11.03 -0.49 20.43
N SER A 165 11.46 0.74 20.16
CA SER A 165 10.57 1.79 19.67
C SER A 165 10.64 1.90 18.15
N ALA A 166 9.57 2.39 17.52
CA ALA A 166 9.53 2.62 16.07
C ALA A 166 10.67 3.53 15.61
N PHE A 167 11.00 4.56 16.39
CA PHE A 167 12.07 5.50 16.07
C PHE A 167 13.48 4.89 16.12
N GLN A 168 13.68 3.79 16.83
CA GLN A 168 14.93 3.01 16.81
C GLN A 168 15.00 2.09 15.59
N VAL A 169 13.86 1.61 15.11
CA VAL A 169 13.77 0.71 13.96
C VAL A 169 13.88 1.47 12.64
N ILE A 170 13.19 2.60 12.49
CA ILE A 170 13.11 3.37 11.24
C ILE A 170 14.49 3.65 10.60
N PRO A 171 15.52 4.11 11.31
CA PRO A 171 16.83 4.40 10.70
C PRO A 171 17.52 3.15 10.11
N ASN A 172 17.12 1.95 10.54
CA ASN A 172 17.70 0.69 10.11
C ASN A 172 16.87 0.02 8.98
N LEU A 173 15.81 0.67 8.51
CA LEU A 173 14.97 0.17 7.42
C LEU A 173 15.57 0.55 6.06
N PHE A 174 16.57 -0.18 5.60
CA PHE A 174 17.24 0.09 4.33
C PHE A 174 16.32 0.02 3.12
N TYR A 175 15.33 -0.88 3.14
CA TYR A 175 14.45 -1.11 1.99
C TYR A 175 13.62 0.13 1.59
N PRO A 176 12.85 0.79 2.46
CA PRO A 176 12.10 2.00 2.09
C PRO A 176 12.99 3.14 1.59
N PHE A 177 14.16 3.33 2.20
CA PHE A 177 15.10 4.38 1.78
C PHE A 177 15.73 4.09 0.41
N LEU A 178 16.16 2.86 0.16
CA LEU A 178 16.69 2.44 -1.15
C LEU A 178 15.59 2.52 -2.23
N LEU A 179 14.36 2.16 -1.88
CA LEU A 179 13.21 2.27 -2.78
C LEU A 179 12.93 3.73 -3.13
N LEU A 180 13.02 4.65 -2.16
CA LEU A 180 12.89 6.09 -2.38
C LEU A 180 13.97 6.61 -3.33
N ILE A 181 15.24 6.29 -3.05
CA ILE A 181 16.37 6.70 -3.90
C ILE A 181 16.19 6.15 -5.32
N SER A 182 15.86 4.88 -5.46
CA SER A 182 15.59 4.25 -6.76
C SER A 182 14.45 4.95 -7.49
N SER A 183 13.35 5.25 -6.82
CA SER A 183 12.20 5.92 -7.41
C SER A 183 12.55 7.32 -7.91
N LEU A 184 13.31 8.08 -7.14
CA LEU A 184 13.77 9.41 -7.53
C LEU A 184 14.73 9.32 -8.73
N LEU A 185 15.63 8.35 -8.77
CA LEU A 185 16.50 8.11 -9.93
C LEU A 185 15.69 7.78 -11.18
N PHE A 186 14.65 6.95 -11.06
CA PHE A 186 13.75 6.63 -12.18
C PHE A 186 12.95 7.84 -12.66
N ILE A 187 12.56 8.74 -11.79
CA ILE A 187 11.81 9.94 -12.16
C ILE A 187 12.72 11.00 -12.82
N PHE A 188 13.91 11.23 -12.27
CA PHE A 188 14.73 12.38 -12.63
C PHE A 188 15.87 12.08 -13.61
N VAL A 189 16.48 10.91 -13.48
CA VAL A 189 17.73 10.57 -14.18
C VAL A 189 17.49 9.68 -15.40
N LEU A 190 16.67 8.63 -15.24
CA LEU A 190 16.49 7.65 -16.30
C LEU A 190 15.52 8.14 -17.40
N PRO A 191 15.83 7.85 -18.67
CA PRO A 191 14.93 8.18 -19.75
C PRO A 191 13.62 7.36 -19.64
N PRO A 192 12.49 7.93 -20.06
CA PRO A 192 11.22 7.22 -20.03
C PRO A 192 11.28 5.97 -20.93
N ARG A 193 10.84 4.82 -20.41
CA ARG A 193 10.74 3.60 -21.21
C ARG A 193 9.60 3.69 -22.23
N LYS A 194 9.70 2.93 -23.32
CA LYS A 194 8.57 2.71 -24.24
C LYS A 194 7.38 2.16 -23.44
N GLY A 195 6.28 2.92 -23.39
CA GLY A 195 5.09 2.60 -22.59
C GLY A 195 4.91 3.41 -21.29
N ASP A 196 5.84 4.27 -20.92
CA ASP A 196 5.71 5.20 -19.77
C ASP A 196 4.92 6.47 -20.12
N THR A 197 4.65 6.67 -21.41
CA THR A 197 3.91 7.81 -21.95
C THR A 197 2.61 7.32 -22.61
N LEU A 198 1.58 8.13 -22.51
CA LEU A 198 0.36 7.99 -23.31
C LEU A 198 0.65 8.21 -24.77
#